data_5dc12a2e504ed857c33da00b3cfdc12a
#
_entry.id   5dc12a2e504ed857c33da00b3cfdc12a
#
_cell.length_a   1.000
_cell.length_b   1.000
_cell.length_c   1.000
_cell.angle_alpha   90.00
_cell.angle_beta   90.00
_cell.angle_gamma   90.00
#
_symmetry.space_group_name_H-M   'P 1'
#
loop_
_entity.id
_entity.type
_entity.pdbx_description
1 polymer ?
#
loop_
_entity_poly.entity_id
_entity_poly.type
_entity_poly.pdbx_seq_one_letter_code
_entity_poly.pdbx_strand_id
1 'polypeptide(L)' 'MQNTIRELRKEKGLSQDELARACSVSRQTVNAIENNKYDPTLALAFQLAQVLGTTVDLLFTPSV' A
#
# COMPACT_ATOMS: atom_id res chain seq x y z
N MET A 1 -1.00 -6.23 -9.71
CA MET A 1 -0.21 -5.00 -9.86
C MET A 1 0.93 -5.02 -8.87
N GLN A 2 2.15 -4.80 -9.32
CA GLN A 2 3.32 -4.79 -8.46
C GLN A 2 3.42 -3.46 -7.69
N ASN A 3 4.09 -3.48 -6.54
CA ASN A 3 4.19 -2.29 -5.71
C ASN A 3 5.41 -2.37 -4.78
N THR A 4 5.74 -1.25 -4.17
CA THR A 4 6.83 -1.13 -3.20
C THR A 4 6.32 -0.82 -1.80
N ILE A 5 5.08 -1.18 -1.50
CA ILE A 5 4.47 -0.89 -0.20
C ILE A 5 5.28 -1.46 0.94
N ARG A 6 5.69 -2.73 0.84
CA ARG A 6 6.42 -3.42 1.90
C ARG A 6 7.73 -2.71 2.22
N GLU A 7 8.49 -2.35 1.19
CA GLU A 7 9.78 -1.68 1.35
C GLU A 7 9.62 -0.33 2.05
N LEU A 8 8.69 0.48 1.57
CA LEU A 8 8.45 1.81 2.15
C LEU A 8 7.85 1.72 3.55
N ARG A 9 6.98 0.74 3.77
CA ARG A 9 6.40 0.51 5.09
C ARG A 9 7.48 0.17 6.11
N LYS A 10 8.41 -0.71 5.73
CA LYS A 10 9.51 -1.10 6.62
C LYS A 10 10.46 0.05 6.88
N GLU A 11 10.73 0.88 5.87
CA GLU A 11 11.56 2.07 6.07
C GLU A 11 10.97 3.01 7.11
N LYS A 12 9.65 3.09 7.16
CA LYS A 12 8.95 3.94 8.14
C LYS A 12 8.70 3.24 9.48
N GLY A 13 9.08 1.97 9.59
CA GLY A 13 8.86 1.20 10.81
C GLY A 13 7.39 0.89 11.08
N LEU A 14 6.57 0.81 10.04
CA LEU A 14 5.14 0.51 10.18
C LEU A 14 4.86 -0.97 9.98
N SER A 15 4.00 -1.53 10.82
CA SER A 15 3.46 -2.87 10.60
C SER A 15 2.34 -2.81 9.56
N GLN A 16 1.95 -3.98 9.02
CA GLN A 16 0.79 -4.03 8.13
C GLN A 16 -0.47 -3.51 8.83
N ASP A 17 -0.64 -3.84 10.12
CA ASP A 17 -1.79 -3.41 10.89
C ASP A 17 -1.80 -1.89 11.06
N GLU A 18 -0.65 -1.30 11.35
CA GLU A 18 -0.55 0.14 11.49
C GLU A 18 -0.88 0.87 10.19
N LEU A 19 -0.36 0.37 9.08
CA LEU A 19 -0.67 0.96 7.78
C LEU A 19 -2.16 0.81 7.45
N ALA A 20 -2.73 -0.36 7.73
CA ALA A 20 -4.15 -0.61 7.50
C ALA A 20 -5.02 0.34 8.30
N ARG A 21 -4.69 0.57 9.56
CA ARG A 21 -5.44 1.52 10.40
C ARG A 21 -5.35 2.93 9.86
N ALA A 22 -4.18 3.35 9.41
CA ALA A 22 -3.99 4.69 8.84
C ALA A 22 -4.83 4.90 7.59
N CYS A 23 -5.12 3.83 6.85
CA CYS A 23 -5.91 3.87 5.61
C CYS A 23 -7.36 3.41 5.81
N SER A 24 -7.77 3.12 7.05
CA SER A 24 -9.13 2.68 7.39
C SER A 24 -9.56 1.41 6.65
N VAL A 25 -8.63 0.47 6.50
CA VAL A 25 -8.89 -0.84 5.90
C VAL A 25 -8.38 -1.93 6.82
N SER A 26 -8.68 -3.19 6.50
CA SER A 26 -8.22 -4.32 7.29
C SER A 26 -6.77 -4.67 6.96
N ARG A 27 -6.10 -5.34 7.90
CA ARG A 27 -4.75 -5.84 7.67
C ARG A 27 -4.70 -6.82 6.50
N GLN A 28 -5.76 -7.64 6.35
CA GLN A 28 -5.86 -8.58 5.24
C GLN A 28 -5.83 -7.86 3.89
N THR A 29 -6.47 -6.69 3.81
CA THR A 29 -6.47 -5.90 2.58
C THR A 29 -5.05 -5.44 2.25
N VAL A 30 -4.32 -4.90 3.23
CA VAL A 30 -2.93 -4.48 3.02
C VAL A 30 -2.06 -5.67 2.60
N ASN A 31 -2.22 -6.81 3.30
CA ASN A 31 -1.46 -8.01 2.97
C ASN A 31 -1.72 -8.47 1.53
N ALA A 32 -2.98 -8.49 1.10
CA ALA A 32 -3.34 -8.91 -0.25
C ALA A 32 -2.75 -7.96 -1.30
N ILE A 33 -2.76 -6.66 -1.03
CA ILE A 33 -2.18 -5.68 -1.95
C ILE A 33 -0.67 -5.84 -2.04
N GLU A 34 0.02 -5.99 -0.90
CA GLU A 34 1.47 -6.19 -0.88
C GLU A 34 1.90 -7.44 -1.66
N ASN A 35 1.06 -8.46 -1.65
CA ASN A 35 1.35 -9.73 -2.31
C ASN A 35 0.80 -9.79 -3.75
N ASN A 36 0.38 -8.66 -4.31
CA ASN A 36 -0.11 -8.56 -5.70
C ASN A 36 -1.35 -9.41 -5.97
N LYS A 37 -2.16 -9.67 -4.95
CA LYS A 37 -3.37 -10.49 -5.07
C LYS A 37 -4.64 -9.65 -5.14
N TYR A 38 -4.54 -8.36 -4.87
CA TYR A 38 -5.66 -7.45 -4.88
C TYR A 38 -5.17 -6.06 -5.29
N ASP A 39 -5.85 -5.47 -6.25
CA ASP A 39 -5.55 -4.10 -6.67
C ASP A 39 -6.44 -3.14 -5.88
N PRO A 40 -5.87 -2.11 -5.24
CA PRO A 40 -6.67 -1.18 -4.46
C PRO A 40 -7.54 -0.29 -5.36
N THR A 41 -8.61 0.24 -4.77
CA THR A 41 -9.34 1.33 -5.41
C THR A 41 -8.39 2.52 -5.55
N LEU A 42 -8.73 3.45 -6.45
CA LEU A 42 -7.91 4.65 -6.64
C LEU A 42 -7.82 5.46 -5.34
N ALA A 43 -8.94 5.58 -4.62
CA ALA A 43 -8.95 6.31 -3.35
C ALA A 43 -7.98 5.67 -2.35
N LEU A 44 -7.99 4.36 -2.22
CA LEU A 44 -7.09 3.65 -1.31
C LEU A 44 -5.62 3.78 -1.76
N ALA A 45 -5.39 3.73 -3.08
CA ALA A 45 -4.04 3.89 -3.62
C ALA A 45 -3.45 5.25 -3.24
N PHE A 46 -4.25 6.31 -3.33
CA PHE A 46 -3.81 7.64 -2.91
C PHE A 46 -3.55 7.72 -1.41
N GLN A 47 -4.39 7.08 -0.59
CA GLN A 47 -4.17 7.04 0.86
C GLN A 47 -2.89 6.32 1.23
N LEU A 48 -2.63 5.17 0.60
CA LEU A 48 -1.39 4.42 0.82
C LEU A 48 -0.17 5.26 0.46
N ALA A 49 -0.21 5.91 -0.70
CA ALA A 49 0.89 6.77 -1.14
C ALA A 49 1.13 7.92 -0.16
N GLN A 50 0.07 8.53 0.32
CA GLN A 50 0.14 9.66 1.25
C GLN A 50 0.78 9.24 2.58
N VAL A 51 0.34 8.13 3.14
CA VAL A 51 0.88 7.62 4.42
C VAL A 51 2.35 7.23 4.26
N LEU A 52 2.71 6.67 3.11
CA LEU A 52 4.08 6.22 2.85
C LEU A 52 4.99 7.33 2.31
N GLY A 53 4.47 8.54 2.12
CA GLY A 53 5.26 9.68 1.69
C GLY A 53 5.73 9.61 0.25
N THR A 54 4.92 9.03 -0.63
CA THR A 54 5.25 8.84 -2.04
C THR A 54 4.05 9.20 -2.90
N THR A 55 4.11 8.88 -4.19
CA THR A 55 3.02 9.09 -5.14
C THR A 55 2.53 7.74 -5.65
N VAL A 56 1.31 7.72 -6.21
CA VAL A 56 0.71 6.48 -6.71
C VAL A 56 1.56 5.87 -7.82
N ASP A 57 2.08 6.69 -8.72
CA ASP A 57 2.89 6.22 -9.85
C ASP A 57 4.25 5.69 -9.43
N LEU A 58 4.77 6.12 -8.28
CA LEU A 58 6.01 5.58 -7.73
C LEU A 58 5.76 4.34 -6.87
N LEU A 59 4.58 4.25 -6.27
CA LEU A 59 4.23 3.15 -5.37
C LEU A 59 3.81 1.90 -6.13
N PHE A 60 3.07 2.06 -7.22
CA PHE A 60 2.52 0.95 -8.00
C PHE A 60 3.10 0.90 -9.40
N THR A 61 3.34 -0.34 -9.87
CA THR A 61 3.80 -0.58 -11.23
C THR A 61 2.72 -1.34 -11.98
N PRO A 62 2.22 -0.83 -13.12
CA PRO A 62 1.21 -1.53 -13.90
C PRO A 62 1.67 -2.90 -14.35
N SER A 63 0.73 -3.84 -14.49
CA SER A 63 1.03 -5.21 -14.92
C SER A 63 1.23 -5.34 -16.43
N VAL A 64 1.05 -4.29 -17.18
CA VAL A 64 1.15 -4.31 -18.64
C VAL A 64 2.32 -3.50 -19.13
#